data_20d7e771822a19677ee551e304ffbccf
#
_entry.id   20d7e771822a19677ee551e304ffbccf
#
_cell.length_a   1.000
_cell.length_b   1.000
_cell.length_c   1.000
_cell.angle_alpha   90.00
_cell.angle_beta   90.00
_cell.angle_gamma   90.00
#
_symmetry.space_group_name_H-M   'P 1'
#
loop_
_entity.id
_entity.type
_entity.pdbx_description
1 polymer ?
#
loop_
_entity_poly.entity_id
_entity_poly.type
_entity_poly.pdbx_seq_one_letter_code
_entity_poly.pdbx_strand_id
1 'polypeptide(L)'
;IWLGLVGSEMCIRDSSVAAPTAGLHFTPRLLSECDAAGLVRETVRLHVGLGTFKPLEEKQLEENRLHEEWRRLTPETAARLNAARASGHRVVPVGTTAMRTLESCVDADGVLHPATGPTDIFLKPGDAVQGTDALVTNFHLPGSSLFMLVSALMGTDVMRAAYAHAIANEYRFYSYGDACLLLP
;
A
#
# COMPACT_ATOMS: atom_id res chain seq x y z
N ILE A 1 -0.12 -6.57 14.59
CA ILE A 1 0.13 -5.65 13.46
C ILE A 1 1.02 -6.37 12.48
N TRP A 2 0.58 -6.45 11.22
CA TRP A 2 1.33 -7.13 10.17
C TRP A 2 1.92 -6.09 9.21
N LEU A 3 3.22 -6.16 8.96
CA LEU A 3 3.94 -5.25 8.08
C LEU A 3 4.36 -5.98 6.81
N GLY A 4 3.87 -5.52 5.66
CA GLY A 4 4.31 -6.01 4.36
C GLY A 4 5.51 -5.22 3.86
N LEU A 5 6.68 -5.88 3.78
CA LEU A 5 7.87 -5.31 3.15
C LEU A 5 8.10 -5.98 1.81
N VAL A 6 8.21 -5.17 0.77
CA VAL A 6 8.71 -5.63 -0.53
C VAL A 6 10.21 -5.40 -0.53
N GLY A 7 11.00 -6.47 -0.49
CA GLY A 7 12.46 -6.39 -0.37
C GLY A 7 13.13 -5.79 -1.59
N SER A 8 14.24 -5.09 -1.35
CA SER A 8 15.07 -4.42 -2.36
C SER A 8 15.75 -5.35 -3.37
N GLU A 9 15.84 -6.64 -3.08
CA GLU A 9 16.45 -7.62 -4.00
C GLU A 9 15.65 -7.87 -5.29
N MET A 10 14.40 -7.37 -5.35
CA MET A 10 13.56 -7.55 -6.54
C MET A 10 13.73 -6.46 -7.60
N CYS A 11 14.39 -5.35 -7.28
CA CYS A 11 14.72 -4.34 -8.29
C CYS A 11 15.74 -4.82 -9.32
N ILE A 12 16.44 -5.93 -9.06
CA ILE A 12 17.49 -6.47 -9.94
C ILE A 12 16.93 -7.48 -10.95
N ARG A 13 15.68 -7.94 -10.79
CA ARG A 13 15.01 -8.86 -11.71
C ARG A 13 13.93 -8.18 -12.55
N ASP A 14 14.38 -7.25 -13.36
CA ASP A 14 13.93 -6.78 -14.69
C ASP A 14 12.47 -6.41 -14.98
N SER A 15 11.57 -6.24 -14.02
CA SER A 15 10.18 -5.87 -14.35
C SER A 15 9.54 -4.80 -13.46
N SER A 16 10.18 -4.39 -12.38
CA SER A 16 9.67 -3.31 -11.51
C SER A 16 10.57 -2.07 -11.61
N VAL A 17 9.95 -0.92 -11.90
CA VAL A 17 10.67 0.38 -12.03
C VAL A 17 10.70 1.19 -10.74
N ALA A 18 10.08 0.68 -9.66
CA ALA A 18 10.04 1.36 -8.38
C ALA A 18 10.41 0.44 -7.22
N ALA A 19 11.19 0.99 -6.28
CA ALA A 19 11.40 0.40 -4.97
C ALA A 19 10.24 0.76 -4.02
N PRO A 20 9.92 -0.08 -3.02
CA PRO A 20 8.92 0.21 -1.99
C PRO A 20 9.48 1.22 -0.97
N THR A 21 9.46 2.49 -1.32
CA THR A 21 10.18 3.55 -0.60
C THR A 21 9.69 3.77 0.84
N ALA A 22 8.43 3.49 1.14
CA ALA A 22 7.93 3.49 2.51
C ALA A 22 8.66 2.46 3.41
N GLY A 23 9.14 1.37 2.84
CA GLY A 23 9.95 0.38 3.55
C GLY A 23 11.34 0.88 3.97
N LEU A 24 11.87 1.94 3.36
CA LEU A 24 13.17 2.51 3.70
C LEU A 24 13.20 3.13 5.11
N HIS A 25 12.05 3.47 5.67
CA HIS A 25 11.92 3.95 7.05
C HIS A 25 12.14 2.84 8.09
N PHE A 26 12.04 1.58 7.68
CA PHE A 26 12.21 0.42 8.56
C PHE A 26 13.67 -0.03 8.59
N THR A 27 14.44 0.59 9.47
CA THR A 27 15.84 0.18 9.72
C THR A 27 15.89 -1.21 10.37
N PRO A 28 17.03 -1.93 10.30
CA PRO A 28 17.19 -3.21 11.01
C PRO A 28 16.87 -3.10 12.51
N ARG A 29 17.20 -1.98 13.16
CA ARG A 29 16.86 -1.71 14.56
C ARG A 29 15.34 -1.65 14.76
N LEU A 30 14.64 -0.86 13.96
CA LEU A 30 13.18 -0.73 14.06
C LEU A 30 12.49 -2.07 13.79
N LEU A 31 12.96 -2.84 12.79
CA LEU A 31 12.43 -4.17 12.51
C LEU A 31 12.59 -5.11 13.71
N SER A 32 13.76 -5.08 14.39
CA SER A 32 13.99 -5.87 15.60
C SER A 32 13.09 -5.43 16.77
N GLU A 33 12.86 -4.13 16.91
CA GLU A 33 11.93 -3.58 17.92
C GLU A 33 10.48 -3.99 17.61
N CYS A 34 10.07 -4.01 16.35
CA CYS A 34 8.77 -4.52 15.91
C CYS A 34 8.60 -6.00 16.24
N ASP A 35 9.61 -6.82 15.93
CA ASP A 35 9.60 -8.26 16.24
C ASP A 35 9.50 -8.49 17.75
N ALA A 36 10.27 -7.75 18.56
CA ALA A 36 10.23 -7.81 20.02
C ALA A 36 8.86 -7.37 20.60
N ALA A 37 8.17 -6.47 19.91
CA ALA A 37 6.81 -6.04 20.26
C ALA A 37 5.72 -7.02 19.80
N GLY A 38 6.09 -8.15 19.18
CA GLY A 38 5.16 -9.16 18.71
C GLY A 38 4.49 -8.85 17.35
N LEU A 39 5.05 -7.91 16.58
CA LEU A 39 4.58 -7.67 15.23
C LEU A 39 5.09 -8.78 14.29
N VAL A 40 4.19 -9.41 13.55
CA VAL A 40 4.53 -10.44 12.58
C VAL A 40 4.60 -9.82 11.19
N ARG A 41 5.65 -10.16 10.44
CA ARG A 41 5.91 -9.62 9.11
C ARG A 41 5.58 -10.64 8.02
N GLU A 42 4.89 -10.18 6.99
CA GLU A 42 4.63 -10.93 5.77
C GLU A 42 5.08 -10.15 4.54
N THR A 43 5.27 -10.84 3.45
CA THR A 43 5.67 -10.22 2.19
C THR A 43 4.66 -10.51 1.09
N VAL A 44 4.38 -9.47 0.31
CA VAL A 44 3.60 -9.55 -0.93
C VAL A 44 4.45 -9.00 -2.09
N ARG A 45 4.03 -9.27 -3.33
CA ARG A 45 4.77 -8.83 -4.50
C ARG A 45 3.86 -8.07 -5.46
N LEU A 46 4.34 -6.90 -5.91
CA LEU A 46 3.77 -6.16 -7.02
C LEU A 46 4.92 -5.66 -7.91
N HIS A 47 4.82 -5.91 -9.20
CA HIS A 47 5.76 -5.38 -10.18
C HIS A 47 5.21 -4.05 -10.68
N VAL A 48 5.77 -2.95 -10.16
CA VAL A 48 5.31 -1.60 -10.46
C VAL A 48 5.79 -1.18 -11.85
N GLY A 49 4.84 -0.87 -12.74
CA GLY A 49 5.11 -0.38 -14.09
C GLY A 49 5.36 1.13 -14.15
N LEU A 50 5.91 1.61 -15.27
CA LEU A 50 6.12 3.05 -15.53
C LEU A 50 4.83 3.87 -15.48
N GLY A 51 3.68 3.25 -15.76
CA GLY A 51 2.38 3.89 -15.77
C GLY A 51 1.95 4.47 -14.41
N THR A 52 2.42 3.88 -13.29
CA THR A 52 2.07 4.33 -11.94
C THR A 52 2.59 5.75 -11.62
N PHE A 53 3.63 6.20 -12.31
CA PHE A 53 4.23 7.53 -12.12
C PHE A 53 3.73 8.57 -13.11
N LYS A 54 2.87 8.18 -14.05
CA LYS A 54 2.25 9.13 -14.97
C LYS A 54 1.10 9.87 -14.28
N PRO A 55 0.82 11.11 -14.67
CA PRO A 55 -0.43 11.77 -14.30
C PRO A 55 -1.63 10.89 -14.68
N LEU A 56 -2.71 10.96 -13.91
CA LEU A 56 -3.94 10.28 -14.24
C LEU A 56 -4.50 10.82 -15.56
N GLU A 57 -4.84 9.91 -16.45
CA GLU A 57 -5.50 10.20 -17.72
C GLU A 57 -7.03 10.10 -17.54
N GLU A 58 -7.81 10.91 -18.27
CA GLU A 58 -9.28 10.88 -18.24
C GLU A 58 -9.82 9.48 -18.51
N LYS A 59 -9.22 8.77 -19.45
CA LYS A 59 -9.57 7.38 -19.77
C LYS A 59 -9.51 6.44 -18.57
N GLN A 60 -8.51 6.59 -17.70
CA GLN A 60 -8.37 5.77 -16.48
C GLN A 60 -9.49 6.04 -15.47
N LEU A 61 -9.94 7.29 -15.39
CA LEU A 61 -11.06 7.69 -14.56
C LEU A 61 -12.39 7.14 -15.10
N GLU A 62 -12.60 7.21 -16.43
CA GLU A 62 -13.80 6.70 -17.11
C GLU A 62 -13.88 5.17 -17.03
N GLU A 63 -12.78 4.47 -17.31
CA GLU A 63 -12.72 3.00 -17.27
C GLU A 63 -12.61 2.45 -15.84
N ASN A 64 -12.38 3.29 -14.84
CA ASN A 64 -12.19 2.94 -13.45
C ASN A 64 -11.06 1.91 -13.22
N ARG A 65 -9.95 2.05 -13.95
CA ARG A 65 -8.78 1.16 -13.85
C ARG A 65 -7.48 1.88 -14.17
N LEU A 66 -6.40 1.37 -13.55
CA LEU A 66 -5.04 1.85 -13.82
C LEU A 66 -4.35 0.95 -14.87
N HIS A 67 -3.08 1.26 -15.15
CA HIS A 67 -2.24 0.35 -15.92
C HIS A 67 -2.07 -0.98 -15.19
N GLU A 68 -2.06 -2.08 -15.93
CA GLU A 68 -1.84 -3.40 -15.37
C GLU A 68 -0.45 -3.51 -14.72
N GLU A 69 -0.44 -4.11 -13.54
CA GLU A 69 0.77 -4.49 -12.80
C GLU A 69 0.63 -5.94 -12.36
N TRP A 70 1.73 -6.67 -12.32
CA TRP A 70 1.70 -8.07 -11.93
C TRP A 70 1.85 -8.20 -10.41
N ARG A 71 0.93 -8.92 -9.77
CA ARG A 71 0.92 -9.15 -8.33
C ARG A 71 1.06 -10.62 -7.97
N ARG A 72 1.50 -10.85 -6.72
CA ARG A 72 1.47 -12.18 -6.12
C ARG A 72 1.20 -12.08 -4.61
N LEU A 73 0.12 -12.76 -4.19
CA LEU A 73 -0.18 -13.13 -2.81
C LEU A 73 -0.18 -14.65 -2.73
N THR A 74 0.74 -15.24 -1.95
CA THR A 74 0.83 -16.70 -1.86
C THR A 74 -0.28 -17.30 -0.99
N PRO A 75 -0.64 -18.59 -1.17
CA PRO A 75 -1.63 -19.24 -0.32
C PRO A 75 -1.28 -19.18 1.17
N GLU A 76 -0.01 -19.38 1.50
CA GLU A 76 0.49 -19.38 2.87
C GLU A 76 0.37 -17.98 3.51
N THR A 77 0.73 -16.93 2.79
CA THR A 77 0.61 -15.55 3.25
C THR A 77 -0.86 -15.17 3.41
N ALA A 78 -1.72 -15.49 2.45
CA ALA A 78 -3.17 -15.24 2.56
C ALA A 78 -3.77 -15.93 3.79
N ALA A 79 -3.46 -17.21 4.01
CA ALA A 79 -3.94 -17.96 5.16
C ALA A 79 -3.51 -17.34 6.49
N ARG A 80 -2.22 -16.92 6.62
CA ARG A 80 -1.72 -16.27 7.85
C ARG A 80 -2.37 -14.92 8.10
N LEU A 81 -2.55 -14.09 7.06
CA LEU A 81 -3.22 -12.79 7.18
C LEU A 81 -4.69 -12.96 7.60
N ASN A 82 -5.41 -13.91 7.00
CA ASN A 82 -6.79 -14.21 7.39
C ASN A 82 -6.88 -14.71 8.84
N ALA A 83 -5.97 -15.61 9.25
CA ALA A 83 -5.92 -16.10 10.64
C ALA A 83 -5.62 -14.96 11.64
N ALA A 84 -4.73 -14.04 11.29
CA ALA A 84 -4.44 -12.87 12.10
C ALA A 84 -5.68 -11.99 12.29
N ARG A 85 -6.40 -11.69 11.20
CA ARG A 85 -7.65 -10.90 11.25
C ARG A 85 -8.74 -11.60 12.05
N ALA A 86 -8.93 -12.91 11.86
CA ALA A 86 -9.87 -13.70 12.63
C ALA A 86 -9.57 -13.71 14.15
N SER A 87 -8.29 -13.48 14.51
CA SER A 87 -7.84 -13.34 15.91
C SER A 87 -7.90 -11.89 16.41
N GLY A 88 -8.51 -10.95 15.67
CA GLY A 88 -8.65 -9.55 16.05
C GLY A 88 -7.41 -8.70 15.82
N HIS A 89 -6.42 -9.20 15.07
CA HIS A 89 -5.23 -8.42 14.73
C HIS A 89 -5.44 -7.60 13.45
N ARG A 90 -4.73 -6.50 13.35
CA ARG A 90 -4.77 -5.59 12.20
C ARG A 90 -3.73 -5.95 11.16
N VAL A 91 -4.10 -5.82 9.89
CA VAL A 91 -3.21 -5.91 8.73
C VAL A 91 -2.82 -4.49 8.31
N VAL A 92 -1.52 -4.19 8.43
CA VAL A 92 -0.95 -2.86 8.16
C VAL A 92 0.06 -2.95 7.02
N PRO A 93 -0.33 -2.69 5.78
CA PRO A 93 0.62 -2.58 4.68
C PRO A 93 1.67 -1.50 4.92
N VAL A 94 2.89 -1.76 4.46
CA VAL A 94 3.94 -0.76 4.33
C VAL A 94 4.14 -0.47 2.85
N GLY A 95 3.70 0.71 2.43
CA GLY A 95 3.65 1.19 1.06
C GLY A 95 2.35 0.88 0.34
N THR A 96 1.99 1.78 -0.58
CA THR A 96 0.81 1.65 -1.45
C THR A 96 0.85 0.42 -2.32
N THR A 97 2.05 -0.06 -2.66
CA THR A 97 2.29 -1.31 -3.39
C THR A 97 1.73 -2.52 -2.64
N ALA A 98 2.01 -2.62 -1.33
CA ALA A 98 1.47 -3.70 -0.49
C ALA A 98 -0.04 -3.57 -0.34
N MET A 99 -0.56 -2.37 -0.10
CA MET A 99 -2.00 -2.12 -0.03
C MET A 99 -2.72 -2.53 -1.31
N ARG A 100 -2.24 -2.09 -2.48
CA ARG A 100 -2.83 -2.44 -3.78
C ARG A 100 -2.84 -3.96 -4.02
N THR A 101 -1.80 -4.66 -3.59
CA THR A 101 -1.76 -6.13 -3.68
C THR A 101 -2.86 -6.75 -2.82
N LEU A 102 -3.01 -6.34 -1.57
CA LEU A 102 -4.03 -6.89 -0.66
C LEU A 102 -5.44 -6.56 -1.14
N GLU A 103 -5.72 -5.29 -1.46
CA GLU A 103 -7.05 -4.86 -1.92
C GLU A 103 -7.45 -5.51 -3.24
N SER A 104 -6.49 -5.90 -4.09
CA SER A 104 -6.79 -6.67 -5.31
C SER A 104 -7.00 -8.17 -5.07
N CYS A 105 -6.83 -8.63 -3.85
CA CYS A 105 -6.94 -10.04 -3.45
C CYS A 105 -8.01 -10.30 -2.38
N VAL A 106 -8.69 -9.25 -1.89
CA VAL A 106 -9.73 -9.35 -0.86
C VAL A 106 -11.11 -9.41 -1.50
N ASP A 107 -12.01 -10.19 -0.92
CA ASP A 107 -13.42 -10.23 -1.30
C ASP A 107 -14.29 -9.28 -0.45
N ALA A 108 -15.60 -9.28 -0.71
CA ALA A 108 -16.55 -8.42 -0.03
C ALA A 108 -16.70 -8.74 1.47
N ASP A 109 -16.34 -9.93 1.90
CA ASP A 109 -16.36 -10.36 3.30
C ASP A 109 -15.04 -10.07 4.03
N GLY A 110 -14.08 -9.44 3.36
CA GLY A 110 -12.77 -9.10 3.90
C GLY A 110 -11.79 -10.28 3.94
N VAL A 111 -12.08 -11.37 3.23
CA VAL A 111 -11.22 -12.54 3.16
C VAL A 111 -10.20 -12.39 2.02
N LEU A 112 -8.94 -12.56 2.34
CA LEU A 112 -7.84 -12.52 1.38
C LEU A 112 -7.70 -13.85 0.66
N HIS A 113 -7.73 -13.84 -0.66
CA HIS A 113 -7.54 -15.00 -1.53
C HIS A 113 -6.16 -14.97 -2.18
N PRO A 114 -5.48 -16.12 -2.28
CA PRO A 114 -4.20 -16.17 -3.00
C PRO A 114 -4.43 -15.82 -4.47
N ALA A 115 -3.53 -15.01 -5.01
CA ALA A 115 -3.60 -14.60 -6.40
C ALA A 115 -2.20 -14.41 -6.99
N THR A 116 -2.07 -14.75 -8.27
CA THR A 116 -0.87 -14.50 -9.07
C THR A 116 -1.32 -14.06 -10.46
N GLY A 117 -0.87 -12.91 -10.92
CA GLY A 117 -1.23 -12.38 -12.24
C GLY A 117 -1.47 -10.88 -12.23
N PRO A 118 -2.01 -10.33 -13.32
CA PRO A 118 -2.21 -8.90 -13.48
C PRO A 118 -3.27 -8.35 -12.51
N THR A 119 -3.13 -7.07 -12.19
CA THR A 119 -4.13 -6.24 -11.51
C THR A 119 -4.07 -4.83 -12.08
N ASP A 120 -5.22 -4.23 -12.28
CA ASP A 120 -5.42 -2.86 -12.72
C ASP A 120 -6.16 -2.04 -11.66
N ILE A 121 -6.13 -2.51 -10.42
CA ILE A 121 -6.90 -1.93 -9.31
C ILE A 121 -6.69 -0.42 -9.19
N PHE A 122 -7.80 0.29 -9.14
CA PHE A 122 -7.87 1.72 -8.92
C PHE A 122 -8.72 2.01 -7.69
N LEU A 123 -8.08 2.42 -6.61
CA LEU A 123 -8.74 2.82 -5.37
C LEU A 123 -8.93 4.33 -5.36
N LYS A 124 -10.16 4.78 -5.19
CA LYS A 124 -10.55 6.18 -5.15
C LYS A 124 -11.52 6.46 -3.99
N PRO A 125 -11.70 7.73 -3.59
CA PRO A 125 -12.64 8.09 -2.55
C PRO A 125 -14.03 7.51 -2.80
N GLY A 126 -14.57 6.84 -1.78
CA GLY A 126 -15.86 6.15 -1.84
C GLY A 126 -15.78 4.65 -2.12
N ASP A 127 -14.64 4.14 -2.57
CA ASP A 127 -14.42 2.71 -2.71
C ASP A 127 -14.23 2.07 -1.31
N ALA A 128 -14.75 0.85 -1.15
CA ALA A 128 -14.53 0.08 0.08
C ALA A 128 -13.08 -0.41 0.14
N VAL A 129 -12.44 -0.22 1.29
CA VAL A 129 -11.12 -0.75 1.63
C VAL A 129 -11.34 -1.87 2.64
N GLN A 130 -11.01 -3.10 2.30
CA GLN A 130 -11.36 -4.27 3.09
C GLN A 130 -10.17 -5.13 3.49
N GLY A 131 -9.08 -5.11 2.74
CA GLY A 131 -7.86 -5.86 3.01
C GLY A 131 -6.85 -5.14 3.91
N THR A 132 -7.13 -3.86 4.27
CA THR A 132 -6.19 -2.94 4.93
C THR A 132 -6.84 -2.29 6.14
N ASP A 133 -6.24 -2.44 7.31
CA ASP A 133 -6.74 -1.87 8.57
C ASP A 133 -6.00 -0.57 8.97
N ALA A 134 -4.85 -0.31 8.39
CA ALA A 134 -4.04 0.90 8.52
C ALA A 134 -2.96 0.89 7.42
N LEU A 135 -2.27 1.99 7.19
CA LEU A 135 -1.25 2.07 6.13
C LEU A 135 -0.06 2.93 6.58
N VAL A 136 1.15 2.41 6.40
CA VAL A 136 2.37 3.22 6.45
C VAL A 136 2.75 3.60 5.02
N THR A 137 2.87 4.89 4.71
CA THR A 137 3.23 5.34 3.36
C THR A 137 3.94 6.69 3.38
N ASN A 138 4.60 7.05 2.27
CA ASN A 138 5.14 8.40 2.07
C ASN A 138 4.01 9.38 1.70
N PHE A 139 4.31 10.69 1.72
CA PHE A 139 3.42 11.70 1.16
C PHE A 139 3.49 11.68 -0.37
N HIS A 140 2.32 11.66 -1.01
CA HIS A 140 2.16 11.53 -2.46
C HIS A 140 1.84 12.87 -3.13
N LEU A 141 1.97 12.91 -4.46
CA LEU A 141 1.56 14.07 -5.26
C LEU A 141 0.05 14.30 -5.17
N PRO A 142 -0.39 15.55 -4.96
CA PRO A 142 -1.77 15.93 -5.22
C PRO A 142 -2.19 15.59 -6.66
N GLY A 143 -3.42 15.12 -6.85
CA GLY A 143 -3.94 14.75 -8.16
C GLY A 143 -3.41 13.42 -8.73
N SER A 144 -2.68 12.64 -7.94
CA SER A 144 -2.20 11.31 -8.35
C SER A 144 -3.16 10.21 -7.90
N SER A 145 -3.06 9.04 -8.56
CA SER A 145 -3.77 7.81 -8.14
C SER A 145 -3.44 7.39 -6.71
N LEU A 146 -2.22 7.69 -6.24
CA LEU A 146 -1.79 7.39 -4.89
C LEU A 146 -2.44 8.30 -3.85
N PHE A 147 -2.68 9.58 -4.17
CA PHE A 147 -3.47 10.46 -3.29
C PHE A 147 -4.93 10.01 -3.22
N MET A 148 -5.50 9.52 -4.33
CA MET A 148 -6.84 8.93 -4.34
C MET A 148 -6.92 7.68 -3.46
N LEU A 149 -5.91 6.80 -3.52
CA LEU A 149 -5.81 5.59 -2.71
C LEU A 149 -5.80 5.91 -1.21
N VAL A 150 -4.96 6.84 -0.75
CA VAL A 150 -4.95 7.21 0.67
C VAL A 150 -6.23 7.93 1.08
N SER A 151 -6.88 8.64 0.15
CA SER A 151 -8.17 9.25 0.37
C SER A 151 -9.33 8.24 0.39
N ALA A 152 -9.20 7.10 -0.29
CA ALA A 152 -10.14 5.98 -0.16
C ALA A 152 -10.11 5.40 1.25
N LEU A 153 -8.89 5.27 1.83
CA LEU A 153 -8.71 4.73 3.19
C LEU A 153 -9.19 5.68 4.28
N MET A 154 -8.84 6.97 4.19
CA MET A 154 -8.98 7.94 5.29
C MET A 154 -10.11 8.96 5.08
N GLY A 155 -10.63 9.06 3.88
CA GLY A 155 -11.48 10.17 3.46
C GLY A 155 -10.68 11.36 2.92
N THR A 156 -11.26 12.03 1.92
CA THR A 156 -10.59 13.13 1.19
C THR A 156 -10.29 14.33 2.07
N ASP A 157 -11.20 14.72 2.95
CA ASP A 157 -11.07 15.93 3.78
C ASP A 157 -9.99 15.74 4.85
N VAL A 158 -9.92 14.55 5.46
CA VAL A 158 -8.86 14.18 6.41
C VAL A 158 -7.50 14.22 5.72
N MET A 159 -7.38 13.65 4.52
CA MET A 159 -6.12 13.65 3.79
C MET A 159 -5.71 15.06 3.34
N ARG A 160 -6.66 15.91 2.91
CA ARG A 160 -6.36 17.32 2.60
C ARG A 160 -5.85 18.09 3.80
N ALA A 161 -6.48 17.90 4.98
CA ALA A 161 -6.03 18.53 6.22
C ALA A 161 -4.64 18.04 6.64
N ALA A 162 -4.38 16.73 6.57
CA ALA A 162 -3.07 16.14 6.88
C ALA A 162 -1.97 16.67 5.93
N TYR A 163 -2.26 16.82 4.64
CA TYR A 163 -1.31 17.36 3.67
C TYR A 163 -1.07 18.86 3.85
N ALA A 164 -2.12 19.64 4.18
CA ALA A 164 -1.95 21.04 4.53
C ALA A 164 -1.07 21.21 5.77
N HIS A 165 -1.26 20.37 6.78
CA HIS A 165 -0.41 20.34 7.97
C HIS A 165 1.03 19.99 7.61
N ALA A 166 1.25 18.95 6.79
CA ALA A 166 2.58 18.52 6.38
C ALA A 166 3.32 19.64 5.60
N ILE A 167 2.64 20.35 4.70
CA ILE A 167 3.20 21.47 3.96
C ILE A 167 3.57 22.62 4.92
N ALA A 168 2.68 22.97 5.84
CA ALA A 168 2.89 24.07 6.79
C ALA A 168 4.04 23.78 7.78
N ASN A 169 4.39 22.52 7.99
CA ASN A 169 5.46 22.07 8.90
C ASN A 169 6.68 21.51 8.14
N GLU A 170 6.82 21.84 6.87
CA GLU A 170 8.00 21.53 6.04
C GLU A 170 8.34 20.02 5.94
N TYR A 171 7.33 19.14 6.02
CA TYR A 171 7.51 17.71 5.74
C TYR A 171 7.95 17.51 4.30
N ARG A 172 8.83 16.54 4.09
CA ARG A 172 9.33 16.17 2.77
C ARG A 172 8.39 15.18 2.11
N PHE A 173 8.19 15.34 0.82
CA PHE A 173 7.27 14.56 0.02
C PHE A 173 8.03 13.55 -0.86
N TYR A 174 7.31 12.62 -1.49
CA TYR A 174 7.77 11.61 -2.43
C TYR A 174 8.63 10.49 -1.80
N SER A 175 9.36 9.81 -2.67
CA SER A 175 10.05 8.55 -2.41
C SER A 175 11.08 8.61 -1.27
N TYR A 176 11.76 9.74 -1.12
CA TYR A 176 12.76 9.96 -0.07
C TYR A 176 12.30 10.98 0.97
N GLY A 177 11.02 11.25 0.98
CA GLY A 177 10.38 12.13 1.95
C GLY A 177 10.00 11.42 3.23
N ASP A 178 9.25 12.14 4.05
CA ASP A 178 8.75 11.63 5.32
C ASP A 178 7.62 10.62 5.11
N ALA A 179 7.36 9.79 6.10
CA ALA A 179 6.27 8.84 6.08
C ALA A 179 5.15 9.25 7.05
N CYS A 180 3.96 8.75 6.79
CA CYS A 180 2.82 8.85 7.67
C CYS A 180 2.26 7.46 7.99
N LEU A 181 1.71 7.29 9.19
CA LEU A 181 0.89 6.16 9.58
C LEU A 181 -0.58 6.61 9.54
N LEU A 182 -1.34 6.03 8.64
CA LEU A 182 -2.77 6.28 8.46
C LEU A 182 -3.56 5.25 9.25
N LEU A 183 -4.41 5.73 10.17
CA LEU A 183 -5.27 4.94 11.06
C LEU A 183 -6.71 5.41 10.85
N PRO A 184 -7.54 4.67 10.08
CA PRO A 184 -8.95 4.99 9.86
C PRO A 184 -9.78 4.96 11.12
#